data_046b70f6bec49ee6907ceb6ff44dc02c
#
_entry.id   046b70f6bec49ee6907ceb6ff44dc02c
#
_cell.length_a   1.000
_cell.length_b   1.000
_cell.length_c   1.000
_cell.angle_alpha   90.00
_cell.angle_beta   90.00
_cell.angle_gamma   90.00
#
_symmetry.space_group_name_H-M   'P 1'
#
loop_
_entity.id
_entity.type
_entity.pdbx_description
1 polymer ?
#
loop_
_entity_poly.entity_id
_entity_poly.type
_entity_poly.pdbx_seq_one_letter_code
_entity_poly.pdbx_strand_id
1 'polypeptide(L)'
;MGFSNKKIELSVIIPTFNEENNASRMVKNLTEKLDKANLKYEIILVNDGSKDNTLYVLKQLKDSYSNIKIISYDENKGKGYAVRSGILESEGEIVMYIDGDLDISPDIIPEYIEQLKNYDIVIGSKRVSNADVKDSISRKILSKAFSIIVKIGMNLKIKDTQVGLKIGNGKQMRKIFKILSINGFAFDVELLTIATLLKLKIKEMPIELNLTRQFSFIHASEMFLDTMKIMYNRRIRNTYQKKLSV
;
A
#
# COMPACT_ATOMS: atom_id res chain seq x y z
N MET A 1 -33.39 13.52 -10.81
CA MET A 1 -32.50 13.93 -9.69
C MET A 1 -31.08 13.86 -10.20
N GLY A 2 -30.44 15.02 -10.41
CA GLY A 2 -29.12 15.10 -11.01
C GLY A 2 -28.06 14.58 -10.07
N PHE A 3 -27.30 13.58 -10.49
CA PHE A 3 -26.07 13.17 -9.84
C PHE A 3 -25.10 14.35 -9.89
N SER A 4 -24.91 15.00 -8.75
CA SER A 4 -23.85 15.98 -8.57
C SER A 4 -22.53 15.30 -8.90
N ASN A 5 -21.89 15.72 -9.99
CA ASN A 5 -20.60 15.25 -10.47
C ASN A 5 -19.48 15.77 -9.54
N LYS A 6 -19.57 15.43 -8.26
CA LYS A 6 -18.58 15.85 -7.26
C LYS A 6 -17.42 14.88 -7.33
N LYS A 7 -16.26 15.36 -7.71
CA LYS A 7 -14.98 14.65 -7.85
C LYS A 7 -14.64 13.82 -6.60
N ILE A 8 -14.19 12.58 -6.76
CA ILE A 8 -13.70 11.74 -5.66
C ILE A 8 -12.42 12.34 -5.12
N GLU A 9 -12.39 12.58 -3.81
CA GLU A 9 -11.21 13.16 -3.14
C GLU A 9 -10.19 12.08 -2.80
N LEU A 10 -10.66 10.92 -2.28
CA LEU A 10 -9.81 9.84 -1.81
C LEU A 10 -10.24 8.49 -2.41
N SER A 11 -9.29 7.76 -2.99
CA SER A 11 -9.45 6.33 -3.29
C SER A 11 -8.65 5.51 -2.29
N VAL A 12 -9.30 4.55 -1.63
CA VAL A 12 -8.67 3.62 -0.70
C VAL A 12 -8.62 2.24 -1.31
N ILE A 13 -7.42 1.72 -1.55
CA ILE A 13 -7.21 0.39 -2.09
C ILE A 13 -6.90 -0.58 -0.95
N ILE A 14 -7.65 -1.67 -0.87
CA ILE A 14 -7.48 -2.72 0.14
C ILE A 14 -7.25 -4.05 -0.58
N PRO A 15 -6.00 -4.53 -0.66
CA PRO A 15 -5.73 -5.87 -1.14
C PRO A 15 -6.21 -6.89 -0.11
N THR A 16 -6.92 -7.92 -0.56
CA THR A 16 -7.49 -8.97 0.28
C THR A 16 -7.09 -10.35 -0.25
N PHE A 17 -6.62 -11.22 0.64
CA PHE A 17 -6.32 -12.62 0.34
C PHE A 17 -6.59 -13.47 1.57
N ASN A 18 -7.66 -14.30 1.52
CA ASN A 18 -8.14 -15.12 2.63
C ASN A 18 -8.44 -14.28 3.89
N GLU A 19 -9.31 -13.27 3.73
CA GLU A 19 -9.69 -12.28 4.75
C GLU A 19 -11.20 -12.36 5.08
N GLU A 20 -11.84 -13.51 4.93
CA GLU A 20 -13.29 -13.68 5.19
C GLU A 20 -13.72 -13.16 6.58
N ASN A 21 -12.83 -13.29 7.59
CA ASN A 21 -13.10 -12.89 8.96
C ASN A 21 -12.84 -11.40 9.26
N ASN A 22 -12.01 -10.73 8.45
CA ASN A 22 -11.54 -9.37 8.73
C ASN A 22 -12.15 -8.32 7.80
N ALA A 23 -12.49 -8.68 6.56
CA ALA A 23 -12.89 -7.74 5.52
C ALA A 23 -14.08 -6.86 5.94
N SER A 24 -15.13 -7.44 6.54
CA SER A 24 -16.30 -6.68 6.98
C SER A 24 -15.96 -5.67 8.06
N ARG A 25 -15.16 -6.06 9.06
CA ARG A 25 -14.76 -5.18 10.16
C ARG A 25 -13.85 -4.06 9.66
N MET A 26 -12.92 -4.38 8.74
CA MET A 26 -12.03 -3.39 8.13
C MET A 26 -12.80 -2.32 7.37
N VAL A 27 -13.71 -2.72 6.49
CA VAL A 27 -14.52 -1.79 5.69
C VAL A 27 -15.40 -0.94 6.60
N LYS A 28 -16.07 -1.54 7.59
CA LYS A 28 -16.90 -0.79 8.53
C LYS A 28 -16.11 0.27 9.30
N ASN A 29 -14.97 -0.10 9.88
CA ASN A 29 -14.12 0.84 10.62
C ASN A 29 -13.63 1.99 9.72
N LEU A 30 -13.23 1.66 8.49
CA LEU A 30 -12.76 2.63 7.51
C LEU A 30 -13.88 3.61 7.11
N THR A 31 -15.05 3.10 6.73
CA THR A 31 -16.19 3.94 6.31
C THR A 31 -16.62 4.88 7.43
N GLU A 32 -16.74 4.39 8.67
CA GLU A 32 -17.09 5.21 9.82
C GLU A 32 -16.12 6.40 10.04
N LYS A 33 -14.83 6.19 9.77
CA LYS A 33 -13.81 7.24 9.93
C LYS A 33 -13.81 8.23 8.78
N LEU A 34 -13.96 7.74 7.54
CA LEU A 34 -14.00 8.60 6.36
C LEU A 34 -15.28 9.44 6.31
N ASP A 35 -16.42 8.87 6.73
CA ASP A 35 -17.69 9.60 6.85
C ASP A 35 -17.60 10.71 7.90
N LYS A 36 -17.01 10.42 9.07
CA LYS A 36 -16.77 11.45 10.11
C LYS A 36 -15.86 12.57 9.65
N ALA A 37 -14.89 12.26 8.77
CA ALA A 37 -14.01 13.24 8.15
C ALA A 37 -14.70 14.03 7.01
N ASN A 38 -15.95 13.72 6.66
CA ASN A 38 -16.73 14.33 5.57
C ASN A 38 -16.01 14.30 4.20
N LEU A 39 -15.23 13.24 3.96
CA LEU A 39 -14.52 13.03 2.71
C LEU A 39 -15.42 12.38 1.67
N LYS A 40 -15.20 12.73 0.38
CA LYS A 40 -15.77 11.99 -0.74
C LYS A 40 -14.78 10.92 -1.18
N TYR A 41 -15.12 9.68 -0.94
CA TYR A 41 -14.19 8.59 -1.17
C TYR A 41 -14.83 7.43 -1.94
N GLU A 42 -13.97 6.61 -2.52
CA GLU A 42 -14.25 5.25 -2.97
C GLU A 42 -13.33 4.27 -2.26
N ILE A 43 -13.82 3.04 -2.07
CA ILE A 43 -13.03 1.92 -1.58
C ILE A 43 -12.95 0.89 -2.71
N ILE A 44 -11.72 0.47 -3.05
CA ILE A 44 -11.46 -0.55 -4.06
C ILE A 44 -10.91 -1.78 -3.34
N LEU A 45 -11.77 -2.79 -3.18
CA LEU A 45 -11.43 -4.08 -2.60
C LEU A 45 -10.87 -4.98 -3.71
N VAL A 46 -9.64 -5.45 -3.54
CA VAL A 46 -8.98 -6.29 -4.55
C VAL A 46 -8.79 -7.70 -3.99
N ASN A 47 -9.60 -8.65 -4.46
CA ASN A 47 -9.49 -10.06 -4.10
C ASN A 47 -8.39 -10.73 -4.92
N ASP A 48 -7.27 -11.02 -4.30
CA ASP A 48 -6.08 -11.63 -4.91
C ASP A 48 -6.18 -13.17 -4.93
N GLY A 49 -7.25 -13.69 -5.54
CA GLY A 49 -7.44 -15.13 -5.74
C GLY A 49 -7.67 -15.90 -4.43
N SER A 50 -8.43 -15.34 -3.47
CA SER A 50 -8.78 -16.02 -2.22
C SER A 50 -9.46 -17.36 -2.46
N LYS A 51 -9.20 -18.32 -1.55
CA LYS A 51 -9.75 -19.68 -1.60
C LYS A 51 -10.83 -19.93 -0.54
N ASP A 52 -11.00 -18.99 0.39
CA ASP A 52 -12.04 -18.94 1.41
C ASP A 52 -13.27 -18.14 0.91
N ASN A 53 -14.17 -17.78 1.82
CA ASN A 53 -15.39 -17.00 1.49
C ASN A 53 -15.14 -15.49 1.33
N THR A 54 -13.87 -15.03 1.23
CA THR A 54 -13.56 -13.60 1.08
C THR A 54 -14.36 -12.94 -0.03
N LEU A 55 -14.37 -13.49 -1.25
CA LEU A 55 -15.10 -12.90 -2.38
C LEU A 55 -16.60 -12.75 -2.11
N TYR A 56 -17.21 -13.71 -1.43
CA TYR A 56 -18.62 -13.64 -1.04
C TYR A 56 -18.85 -12.47 -0.08
N VAL A 57 -18.00 -12.32 0.95
CA VAL A 57 -18.07 -11.21 1.90
C VAL A 57 -17.89 -9.86 1.20
N LEU A 58 -16.94 -9.75 0.26
CA LEU A 58 -16.74 -8.51 -0.49
C LEU A 58 -17.96 -8.12 -1.33
N LYS A 59 -18.64 -9.09 -1.95
CA LYS A 59 -19.87 -8.85 -2.71
C LYS A 59 -20.99 -8.30 -1.82
N GLN A 60 -21.19 -8.86 -0.63
CA GLN A 60 -22.16 -8.34 0.35
C GLN A 60 -21.82 -6.89 0.78
N LEU A 61 -20.54 -6.58 0.97
CA LEU A 61 -20.10 -5.21 1.26
C LEU A 61 -20.43 -4.26 0.11
N LYS A 62 -20.16 -4.66 -1.13
CA LYS A 62 -20.51 -3.85 -2.32
C LYS A 62 -22.03 -3.58 -2.41
N ASP A 63 -22.85 -4.55 -2.06
CA ASP A 63 -24.32 -4.39 -2.05
C ASP A 63 -24.78 -3.44 -0.94
N SER A 64 -24.03 -3.36 0.16
CA SER A 64 -24.33 -2.51 1.32
C SER A 64 -23.80 -1.07 1.19
N TYR A 65 -22.73 -0.85 0.41
CA TYR A 65 -22.05 0.44 0.28
C TYR A 65 -21.87 0.82 -1.20
N SER A 66 -22.53 1.89 -1.65
CA SER A 66 -22.54 2.32 -3.05
C SER A 66 -21.19 2.84 -3.57
N ASN A 67 -20.26 3.18 -2.68
CA ASN A 67 -18.92 3.68 -2.98
C ASN A 67 -17.83 2.59 -2.95
N ILE A 68 -18.23 1.31 -2.93
CA ILE A 68 -17.30 0.17 -3.01
C ILE A 68 -17.22 -0.38 -4.44
N LYS A 69 -16.00 -0.51 -4.94
CA LYS A 69 -15.65 -1.26 -6.16
C LYS A 69 -14.94 -2.55 -5.78
N ILE A 70 -15.15 -3.62 -6.56
CA ILE A 70 -14.44 -4.90 -6.38
C ILE A 70 -13.69 -5.23 -7.65
N ILE A 71 -12.41 -5.60 -7.49
CA ILE A 71 -11.59 -6.26 -8.50
C ILE A 71 -11.32 -7.67 -7.98
N SER A 72 -11.52 -8.68 -8.82
CA SER A 72 -11.29 -10.07 -8.42
C SER A 72 -10.73 -10.88 -9.58
N TYR A 73 -9.83 -11.79 -9.27
CA TYR A 73 -9.29 -12.78 -10.20
C TYR A 73 -9.10 -14.11 -9.47
N ASP A 74 -9.00 -15.21 -10.23
CA ASP A 74 -9.09 -16.57 -9.68
C ASP A 74 -7.79 -17.07 -9.04
N GLU A 75 -6.65 -16.52 -9.45
CA GLU A 75 -5.33 -16.94 -9.00
C GLU A 75 -4.63 -15.82 -8.22
N ASN A 76 -3.93 -16.20 -7.14
CA ASN A 76 -3.10 -15.26 -6.39
C ASN A 76 -1.93 -14.77 -7.27
N LYS A 77 -1.85 -13.46 -7.48
CA LYS A 77 -0.82 -12.79 -8.27
C LYS A 77 0.16 -11.99 -7.42
N GLY A 78 -0.09 -11.92 -6.12
CA GLY A 78 0.73 -11.25 -5.13
C GLY A 78 0.27 -9.83 -4.80
N LYS A 79 0.60 -9.41 -3.58
CA LYS A 79 0.15 -8.14 -3.00
C LYS A 79 0.43 -6.92 -3.88
N GLY A 80 1.63 -6.84 -4.47
CA GLY A 80 2.00 -5.72 -5.35
C GLY A 80 1.13 -5.66 -6.60
N TYR A 81 0.75 -6.83 -7.18
CA TYR A 81 -0.19 -6.88 -8.29
C TYR A 81 -1.58 -6.40 -7.88
N ALA A 82 -2.07 -6.86 -6.72
CA ALA A 82 -3.38 -6.46 -6.22
C ALA A 82 -3.46 -4.95 -5.97
N VAL A 83 -2.48 -4.38 -5.27
CA VAL A 83 -2.41 -2.93 -5.03
C VAL A 83 -2.32 -2.15 -6.35
N ARG A 84 -1.50 -2.62 -7.30
CA ARG A 84 -1.38 -2.01 -8.64
C ARG A 84 -2.71 -2.00 -9.38
N SER A 85 -3.43 -3.11 -9.38
CA SER A 85 -4.73 -3.21 -10.05
C SER A 85 -5.73 -2.20 -9.49
N GLY A 86 -5.80 -2.08 -8.16
CA GLY A 86 -6.68 -1.11 -7.51
C GLY A 86 -6.28 0.33 -7.78
N ILE A 87 -4.98 0.66 -7.71
CA ILE A 87 -4.51 2.03 -7.96
C ILE A 87 -4.76 2.47 -9.41
N LEU A 88 -4.59 1.59 -10.38
CA LEU A 88 -4.82 1.94 -11.78
C LEU A 88 -6.30 2.19 -12.11
N GLU A 89 -7.23 1.57 -11.37
CA GLU A 89 -8.67 1.76 -11.48
C GLU A 89 -9.21 2.90 -10.60
N SER A 90 -8.35 3.53 -9.78
CA SER A 90 -8.74 4.59 -8.86
C SER A 90 -8.98 5.94 -9.57
N GLU A 91 -9.94 6.72 -9.06
CA GLU A 91 -10.33 8.02 -9.64
C GLU A 91 -9.98 9.22 -8.72
N GLY A 92 -9.67 8.95 -7.44
CA GLY A 92 -9.42 9.98 -6.43
C GLY A 92 -8.24 10.90 -6.73
N GLU A 93 -8.34 12.14 -6.25
CA GLU A 93 -7.22 13.09 -6.27
C GLU A 93 -6.09 12.62 -5.37
N ILE A 94 -6.44 11.98 -4.26
CA ILE A 94 -5.56 11.31 -3.34
C ILE A 94 -5.80 9.81 -3.48
N VAL A 95 -4.74 9.02 -3.51
CA VAL A 95 -4.80 7.56 -3.56
C VAL A 95 -4.03 7.00 -2.38
N MET A 96 -4.66 6.08 -1.67
CA MET A 96 -4.10 5.36 -0.53
C MET A 96 -4.25 3.87 -0.74
N TYR A 97 -3.27 3.08 -0.29
CA TYR A 97 -3.51 1.68 0.00
C TYR A 97 -3.22 1.39 1.47
N ILE A 98 -3.98 0.47 2.01
CA ILE A 98 -3.88 0.00 3.39
C ILE A 98 -4.11 -1.49 3.45
N ASP A 99 -3.37 -2.19 4.33
CA ASP A 99 -3.54 -3.63 4.53
C ASP A 99 -4.91 -3.97 5.13
N GLY A 100 -5.50 -5.07 4.65
CA GLY A 100 -6.82 -5.53 5.07
C GLY A 100 -6.86 -6.30 6.39
N ASP A 101 -5.72 -6.46 7.08
CA ASP A 101 -5.56 -7.31 8.26
C ASP A 101 -5.88 -6.63 9.61
N LEU A 102 -6.32 -5.36 9.59
CA LEU A 102 -6.64 -4.56 10.76
C LEU A 102 -5.44 -4.21 11.68
N ASP A 103 -4.23 -4.47 11.22
CA ASP A 103 -3.02 -4.10 11.98
C ASP A 103 -2.85 -2.57 12.09
N ILE A 104 -3.47 -1.82 11.17
CA ILE A 104 -3.39 -0.35 11.10
C ILE A 104 -4.76 0.27 11.38
N SER A 105 -4.84 1.18 12.37
CA SER A 105 -6.07 1.92 12.64
C SER A 105 -6.34 2.97 11.56
N PRO A 106 -7.56 3.04 10.99
CA PRO A 106 -7.95 4.13 10.08
C PRO A 106 -7.97 5.53 10.70
N ASP A 107 -7.88 5.66 12.02
CA ASP A 107 -7.89 6.95 12.73
C ASP A 107 -6.80 7.92 12.27
N ILE A 108 -5.69 7.38 11.77
CA ILE A 108 -4.54 8.17 11.33
C ILE A 108 -4.72 8.82 9.95
N ILE A 109 -5.73 8.41 9.16
CA ILE A 109 -5.90 8.85 7.77
C ILE A 109 -6.00 10.36 7.62
N PRO A 110 -6.82 11.10 8.42
CA PRO A 110 -6.91 12.56 8.28
C PRO A 110 -5.56 13.26 8.49
N GLU A 111 -4.76 12.81 9.45
CA GLU A 111 -3.42 13.37 9.68
C GLU A 111 -2.48 13.13 8.51
N TYR A 112 -2.55 11.95 7.88
CA TYR A 112 -1.74 11.63 6.70
C TYR A 112 -2.15 12.45 5.47
N ILE A 113 -3.45 12.70 5.28
CA ILE A 113 -3.96 13.57 4.21
C ILE A 113 -3.45 15.00 4.40
N GLU A 114 -3.45 15.53 5.62
CA GLU A 114 -2.96 16.88 5.93
C GLU A 114 -1.49 17.07 5.50
N GLN A 115 -0.65 16.05 5.65
CA GLN A 115 0.76 16.12 5.25
C GLN A 115 0.94 16.22 3.73
N LEU A 116 -0.03 15.79 2.92
CA LEU A 116 0.04 15.90 1.46
C LEU A 116 0.02 17.35 0.95
N LYS A 117 -0.26 18.33 1.80
CA LYS A 117 -0.09 19.76 1.47
C LYS A 117 1.38 20.12 1.20
N ASN A 118 2.32 19.41 1.81
CA ASN A 118 3.76 19.69 1.76
C ASN A 118 4.59 18.57 1.13
N TYR A 119 4.00 17.37 1.01
CA TYR A 119 4.67 16.15 0.53
C TYR A 119 3.84 15.48 -0.57
N ASP A 120 4.53 14.81 -1.49
CA ASP A 120 3.89 14.10 -2.59
C ASP A 120 3.40 12.71 -2.17
N ILE A 121 4.10 12.07 -1.23
CA ILE A 121 3.80 10.74 -0.68
C ILE A 121 4.05 10.77 0.83
N VAL A 122 3.13 10.19 1.59
CA VAL A 122 3.26 9.96 3.03
C VAL A 122 3.19 8.46 3.28
N ILE A 123 4.09 7.95 4.11
CA ILE A 123 4.20 6.52 4.41
C ILE A 123 4.20 6.27 5.91
N GLY A 124 3.61 5.17 6.34
CA GLY A 124 3.73 4.69 7.71
C GLY A 124 5.13 4.16 8.00
N SER A 125 5.63 4.37 9.22
CA SER A 125 6.93 3.86 9.65
C SER A 125 6.90 3.48 11.13
N LYS A 126 7.21 2.21 11.41
CA LYS A 126 7.41 1.70 12.79
C LYS A 126 8.66 2.29 13.45
N ARG A 127 9.60 2.77 12.65
CA ARG A 127 10.92 3.25 13.10
C ARG A 127 10.95 4.72 13.46
N VAL A 128 9.86 5.43 13.24
CA VAL A 128 9.69 6.82 13.66
C VAL A 128 9.03 6.87 15.04
N SER A 129 8.19 5.88 15.41
CA SER A 129 7.68 5.72 16.76
C SER A 129 8.66 4.94 17.61
N ASN A 130 8.84 5.30 18.87
CA ASN A 130 9.57 4.52 19.89
C ASN A 130 8.76 3.28 20.32
N ALA A 131 7.84 2.78 19.50
CA ALA A 131 7.04 1.62 19.78
C ALA A 131 7.94 0.38 19.86
N ASP A 132 8.10 -0.16 21.05
CA ASP A 132 8.73 -1.45 21.31
C ASP A 132 7.88 -2.57 20.70
N VAL A 133 8.10 -2.83 19.41
CA VAL A 133 7.56 -4.02 18.77
C VAL A 133 8.29 -5.22 19.38
N LYS A 134 7.55 -6.09 20.07
CA LYS A 134 8.06 -7.35 20.65
C LYS A 134 8.43 -8.34 19.52
N ASP A 135 9.48 -8.04 18.79
CA ASP A 135 10.02 -8.92 17.74
C ASP A 135 11.14 -9.81 18.32
N SER A 136 11.25 -11.04 17.79
CA SER A 136 12.39 -11.90 18.10
C SER A 136 13.71 -11.26 17.62
N ILE A 137 14.82 -11.56 18.31
CA ILE A 137 16.15 -11.01 17.99
C ILE A 137 16.54 -11.33 16.53
N SER A 138 16.29 -12.55 16.09
CA SER A 138 16.56 -13.00 14.70
C SER A 138 15.79 -12.16 13.67
N ARG A 139 14.53 -11.84 13.94
CA ARG A 139 13.69 -10.99 13.08
C ARG A 139 14.20 -9.55 13.04
N LYS A 140 14.62 -9.00 14.18
CA LYS A 140 15.23 -7.65 14.24
C LYS A 140 16.53 -7.58 13.40
N ILE A 141 17.39 -8.62 13.48
CA ILE A 141 18.64 -8.69 12.71
C ILE A 141 18.33 -8.76 11.20
N LEU A 142 17.44 -9.67 10.79
CA LEU A 142 17.07 -9.86 9.37
C LEU A 142 16.44 -8.60 8.78
N SER A 143 15.51 -7.96 9.51
CA SER A 143 14.90 -6.69 9.12
C SER A 143 15.90 -5.55 9.01
N LYS A 144 16.89 -5.50 9.92
CA LYS A 144 17.97 -4.50 9.87
C LYS A 144 18.89 -4.72 8.68
N ALA A 145 19.30 -5.97 8.41
CA ALA A 145 20.13 -6.33 7.26
C ALA A 145 19.43 -5.99 5.95
N PHE A 146 18.17 -6.37 5.79
CA PHE A 146 17.35 -6.01 4.63
C PHE A 146 17.25 -4.49 4.44
N SER A 147 17.00 -3.73 5.50
CA SER A 147 16.97 -2.26 5.44
C SER A 147 18.30 -1.65 4.97
N ILE A 148 19.43 -2.21 5.39
CA ILE A 148 20.75 -1.75 4.96
C ILE A 148 20.95 -2.01 3.46
N ILE A 149 20.60 -3.21 2.98
CA ILE A 149 20.69 -3.57 1.56
C ILE A 149 19.83 -2.61 0.71
N VAL A 150 18.58 -2.36 1.13
CA VAL A 150 17.69 -1.43 0.43
C VAL A 150 18.25 -0.01 0.42
N LYS A 151 18.74 0.49 1.57
CA LYS A 151 19.32 1.84 1.66
C LYS A 151 20.51 2.03 0.74
N ILE A 152 21.48 1.12 0.80
CA ILE A 152 22.71 1.21 -0.01
C ILE A 152 22.38 0.93 -1.48
N GLY A 153 21.61 -0.11 -1.75
CA GLY A 153 21.26 -0.54 -3.10
C GLY A 153 20.42 0.47 -3.87
N MET A 154 19.45 1.07 -3.19
CA MET A 154 18.49 1.99 -3.79
C MET A 154 18.76 3.47 -3.49
N ASN A 155 19.81 3.78 -2.69
CA ASN A 155 20.07 5.15 -2.22
C ASN A 155 18.81 5.80 -1.62
N LEU A 156 18.04 5.02 -0.84
CA LEU A 156 16.83 5.48 -0.19
C LEU A 156 17.15 6.00 1.21
N LYS A 157 16.73 7.25 1.48
CA LYS A 157 16.85 7.86 2.83
C LYS A 157 15.69 7.48 3.76
N ILE A 158 14.92 6.46 3.42
CA ILE A 158 13.71 6.01 4.11
C ILE A 158 14.10 4.94 5.14
N LYS A 159 13.53 5.02 6.34
CA LYS A 159 13.83 4.12 7.45
C LYS A 159 13.02 2.82 7.38
N ASP A 160 11.75 2.92 6.97
CA ASP A 160 10.84 1.79 6.88
C ASP A 160 10.09 1.77 5.55
N THR A 161 10.32 0.75 4.74
CA THR A 161 9.72 0.63 3.40
C THR A 161 8.52 -0.30 3.37
N GLN A 162 8.29 -1.11 4.43
CA GLN A 162 7.41 -2.29 4.37
C GLN A 162 6.07 -2.14 5.09
N VAL A 163 5.81 -1.01 5.74
CA VAL A 163 4.50 -0.77 6.38
C VAL A 163 3.39 -0.70 5.32
N GLY A 164 2.33 -1.44 5.52
CA GLY A 164 1.21 -1.57 4.58
C GLY A 164 0.27 -0.37 4.51
N LEU A 165 0.79 0.86 4.71
CA LEU A 165 0.04 2.10 4.51
C LEU A 165 0.90 3.11 3.78
N LYS A 166 0.43 3.52 2.60
CA LYS A 166 1.01 4.62 1.84
C LYS A 166 -0.10 5.42 1.15
N ILE A 167 0.04 6.74 1.21
CA ILE A 167 -0.90 7.69 0.64
C ILE A 167 -0.13 8.73 -0.18
N GLY A 168 -0.70 9.16 -1.28
CA GLY A 168 -0.05 10.17 -2.13
C GLY A 168 -0.97 10.82 -3.14
N ASN A 169 -0.46 11.82 -3.85
CA ASN A 169 -1.17 12.43 -4.96
C ASN A 169 -1.54 11.38 -6.00
N GLY A 170 -2.83 11.29 -6.36
CA GLY A 170 -3.38 10.25 -7.23
C GLY A 170 -2.71 10.19 -8.60
N LYS A 171 -2.41 11.34 -9.21
CA LYS A 171 -1.70 11.40 -10.50
C LYS A 171 -0.30 10.78 -10.40
N GLN A 172 0.44 11.10 -9.33
CA GLN A 172 1.78 10.57 -9.11
C GLN A 172 1.75 9.07 -8.79
N MET A 173 0.83 8.65 -7.93
CA MET A 173 0.65 7.24 -7.57
C MET A 173 0.33 6.40 -8.81
N ARG A 174 -0.66 6.78 -9.60
CA ARG A 174 -1.00 6.08 -10.86
C ARG A 174 0.17 6.08 -11.85
N LYS A 175 0.94 7.18 -11.96
CA LYS A 175 2.15 7.22 -12.81
C LYS A 175 3.20 6.19 -12.36
N ILE A 176 3.48 6.10 -11.06
CA ILE A 176 4.43 5.15 -10.50
C ILE A 176 3.96 3.71 -10.75
N PHE A 177 2.69 3.41 -10.46
CA PHE A 177 2.15 2.06 -10.56
C PHE A 177 2.00 1.55 -12.01
N LYS A 178 1.94 2.44 -13.02
CA LYS A 178 2.07 2.06 -14.45
C LYS A 178 3.46 1.50 -14.79
N ILE A 179 4.50 1.96 -14.08
CA ILE A 179 5.90 1.58 -14.33
C ILE A 179 6.30 0.35 -13.51
N LEU A 180 5.72 0.22 -12.32
CA LEU A 180 5.99 -0.82 -11.33
C LEU A 180 5.80 -2.22 -11.93
N SER A 181 6.72 -3.13 -11.64
CA SER A 181 6.78 -4.46 -12.22
C SER A 181 6.80 -5.60 -11.21
N ILE A 182 7.10 -5.32 -9.96
CA ILE A 182 7.13 -6.31 -8.88
C ILE A 182 5.71 -6.59 -8.40
N ASN A 183 5.35 -7.87 -8.40
CA ASN A 183 4.03 -8.33 -7.95
C ASN A 183 3.98 -8.74 -6.48
N GLY A 184 5.12 -9.17 -5.92
CA GLY A 184 5.25 -9.60 -4.52
C GLY A 184 5.40 -8.44 -3.53
N PHE A 185 5.82 -8.76 -2.30
CA PHE A 185 5.94 -7.79 -1.20
C PHE A 185 7.02 -6.71 -1.40
N ALA A 186 8.01 -6.94 -2.28
CA ALA A 186 9.03 -5.93 -2.55
C ALA A 186 8.54 -4.76 -3.43
N PHE A 187 7.28 -4.75 -3.88
CA PHE A 187 6.70 -3.64 -4.65
C PHE A 187 6.81 -2.30 -3.91
N ASP A 188 6.77 -2.32 -2.59
CA ASP A 188 6.96 -1.14 -1.73
C ASP A 188 8.34 -0.50 -1.93
N VAL A 189 9.37 -1.33 -2.06
CA VAL A 189 10.74 -0.86 -2.35
C VAL A 189 10.82 -0.28 -3.77
N GLU A 190 10.17 -0.92 -4.74
CA GLU A 190 10.12 -0.44 -6.12
C GLU A 190 9.38 0.90 -6.23
N LEU A 191 8.22 1.04 -5.57
CA LEU A 191 7.46 2.29 -5.48
C LEU A 191 8.34 3.45 -4.98
N LEU A 192 8.99 3.26 -3.83
CA LEU A 192 9.82 4.31 -3.21
C LEU A 192 11.08 4.60 -4.03
N THR A 193 11.61 3.60 -4.74
CA THR A 193 12.70 3.78 -5.69
C THR A 193 12.29 4.67 -6.86
N ILE A 194 11.13 4.39 -7.48
CA ILE A 194 10.60 5.20 -8.59
C ILE A 194 10.25 6.61 -8.11
N ALA A 195 9.61 6.74 -6.94
CA ALA A 195 9.28 8.03 -6.34
C ALA A 195 10.53 8.90 -6.12
N THR A 196 11.63 8.29 -5.65
CA THR A 196 12.93 8.97 -5.48
C THR A 196 13.53 9.40 -6.82
N LEU A 197 13.42 8.58 -7.87
CA LEU A 197 13.88 8.95 -9.22
C LEU A 197 13.06 10.11 -9.81
N LEU A 198 11.78 10.20 -9.48
CA LEU A 198 10.90 11.32 -9.80
C LEU A 198 11.13 12.55 -8.93
N LYS A 199 12.07 12.50 -7.96
CA LYS A 199 12.38 13.56 -6.99
C LYS A 199 11.15 13.98 -6.15
N LEU A 200 10.23 13.06 -5.90
CA LEU A 200 9.06 13.31 -5.07
C LEU A 200 9.47 13.48 -3.60
N LYS A 201 8.76 14.38 -2.91
CA LYS A 201 8.94 14.61 -1.47
C LYS A 201 8.18 13.53 -0.70
N ILE A 202 8.92 12.70 0.04
CA ILE A 202 8.37 11.59 0.83
C ILE A 202 8.49 11.92 2.32
N LYS A 203 7.39 11.74 3.07
CA LYS A 203 7.33 11.88 4.53
C LYS A 203 7.10 10.52 5.18
N GLU A 204 7.93 10.17 6.17
CA GLU A 204 7.64 9.05 7.07
C GLU A 204 6.90 9.58 8.30
N MET A 205 5.80 8.93 8.67
CA MET A 205 5.03 9.25 9.85
C MET A 205 4.96 8.03 10.79
N PRO A 206 4.91 8.28 12.12
CA PRO A 206 4.80 7.21 13.07
C PRO A 206 3.51 6.42 12.85
N ILE A 207 3.57 5.11 13.05
CA ILE A 207 2.43 4.22 13.01
C ILE A 207 2.50 3.22 14.15
N GLU A 208 1.35 3.01 14.81
CA GLU A 208 1.19 1.92 15.75
C GLU A 208 0.58 0.72 15.03
N LEU A 209 1.16 -0.46 15.24
CA LEU A 209 0.69 -1.69 14.65
C LEU A 209 0.23 -2.66 15.74
N ASN A 210 -0.96 -3.17 15.58
CA ASN A 210 -1.47 -4.31 16.34
C ASN A 210 -1.10 -5.59 15.59
N LEU A 211 0.17 -6.03 15.69
CA LEU A 211 0.67 -7.17 14.94
C LEU A 211 -0.09 -8.45 15.32
N THR A 212 -0.92 -8.93 14.42
CA THR A 212 -1.70 -10.15 14.57
C THR A 212 -1.08 -11.34 13.81
N ARG A 213 -0.23 -11.08 12.80
CA ARG A 213 0.31 -12.12 11.91
C ARG A 213 1.75 -12.47 12.17
N GLN A 214 2.08 -13.77 12.04
CA GLN A 214 3.44 -14.28 12.07
C GLN A 214 4.14 -14.06 10.72
N PHE A 215 5.41 -13.71 10.77
CA PHE A 215 6.25 -13.53 9.59
C PHE A 215 6.64 -14.89 8.98
N SER A 216 6.50 -15.02 7.64
CA SER A 216 6.94 -16.21 6.92
C SER A 216 8.36 -16.02 6.34
N PHE A 217 9.25 -16.99 6.56
CA PHE A 217 10.60 -17.00 5.97
C PHE A 217 10.59 -17.14 4.44
N ILE A 218 9.56 -17.78 3.88
CA ILE A 218 9.39 -17.93 2.41
C ILE A 218 9.26 -16.55 1.77
N HIS A 219 8.42 -15.69 2.33
CA HIS A 219 8.25 -14.32 1.82
C HIS A 219 9.52 -13.47 1.94
N ALA A 220 10.40 -13.77 2.92
CA ALA A 220 11.67 -13.05 3.05
C ALA A 220 12.64 -13.35 1.90
N SER A 221 12.72 -14.60 1.44
CA SER A 221 13.58 -14.99 0.32
C SER A 221 13.10 -14.40 -1.01
N GLU A 222 11.79 -14.43 -1.26
CA GLU A 222 11.17 -13.81 -2.43
C GLU A 222 11.40 -12.29 -2.45
N MET A 223 11.18 -11.61 -1.31
CA MET A 223 11.47 -10.18 -1.16
C MET A 223 12.92 -9.84 -1.45
N PHE A 224 13.87 -10.69 -1.01
CA PHE A 224 15.28 -10.47 -1.28
C PHE A 224 15.59 -10.56 -2.79
N LEU A 225 15.12 -11.61 -3.47
CA LEU A 225 15.30 -11.78 -4.92
C LEU A 225 14.68 -10.63 -5.71
N ASP A 226 13.46 -10.23 -5.36
CA ASP A 226 12.80 -9.09 -6.00
C ASP A 226 13.57 -7.77 -5.76
N THR A 227 14.12 -7.58 -4.56
CA THR A 227 14.95 -6.41 -4.24
C THR A 227 16.21 -6.38 -5.11
N MET A 228 16.87 -7.53 -5.30
CA MET A 228 18.02 -7.63 -6.21
C MET A 228 17.64 -7.29 -7.66
N LYS A 229 16.45 -7.74 -8.12
CA LYS A 229 15.90 -7.39 -9.45
C LYS A 229 15.64 -5.89 -9.59
N ILE A 230 15.11 -5.24 -8.56
CA ILE A 230 14.92 -3.78 -8.53
C ILE A 230 16.28 -3.06 -8.65
N MET A 231 17.29 -3.50 -7.88
CA MET A 231 18.65 -2.94 -7.94
C MET A 231 19.26 -3.04 -9.33
N TYR A 232 19.15 -4.22 -9.95
CA TYR A 232 19.62 -4.48 -11.31
C TYR A 232 18.94 -3.57 -12.33
N ASN A 233 17.60 -3.47 -12.27
CA ASN A 233 16.80 -2.63 -13.17
C ASN A 233 17.14 -1.14 -13.01
N ARG A 234 17.43 -0.69 -11.78
CA ARG A 234 17.79 0.69 -11.50
C ARG A 234 19.20 1.04 -11.96
N ARG A 235 20.23 0.22 -11.56
CA ARG A 235 21.64 0.58 -11.70
C ARG A 235 22.25 0.17 -13.03
N ILE A 236 21.81 -0.98 -13.59
CA ILE A 236 22.44 -1.57 -14.77
C ILE A 236 21.60 -1.31 -16.03
N ARG A 237 20.32 -1.65 -15.99
CA ARG A 237 19.43 -1.49 -17.16
C ARG A 237 18.89 -0.07 -17.33
N ASN A 238 18.90 0.76 -16.29
CA ASN A 238 18.25 2.07 -16.27
C ASN A 238 16.79 2.02 -16.74
N THR A 239 16.10 0.90 -16.43
CA THR A 239 14.76 0.59 -16.95
C THR A 239 13.74 1.64 -16.52
N TYR A 240 13.85 2.11 -15.27
CA TYR A 240 12.91 3.09 -14.75
C TYR A 240 13.08 4.45 -15.42
N GLN A 241 14.32 4.92 -15.63
CA GLN A 241 14.59 6.18 -16.34
C GLN A 241 14.04 6.13 -17.77
N LYS A 242 14.26 5.02 -18.49
CA LYS A 242 13.72 4.83 -19.84
C LYS A 242 12.20 4.87 -19.87
N LYS A 243 11.52 4.24 -18.90
CA LYS A 243 10.05 4.26 -18.81
C LYS A 243 9.49 5.62 -18.36
N LEU A 244 10.28 6.43 -17.65
CA LEU A 244 9.89 7.77 -17.18
C LEU A 244 10.06 8.85 -18.25
N SER A 245 10.89 8.60 -19.27
CA SER A 245 11.17 9.52 -20.38
C SER A 245 10.20 9.38 -21.56
N VAL A 246 9.32 8.39 -21.53
CA VAL A 246 8.20 8.14 -22.47
C VAL A 246 6.90 8.63 -21.84
#